data_40d34dad6a64bdc04f5f3cca6a0cdba7
#
_entry.id   40d34dad6a64bdc04f5f3cca6a0cdba7
#
_cell.length_a   1.000
_cell.length_b   1.000
_cell.length_c   1.000
_cell.angle_alpha   90.00
_cell.angle_beta   90.00
_cell.angle_gamma   90.00
#
_symmetry.space_group_name_H-M   'P 1'
#
loop_
_entity.id
_entity.type
_entity.pdbx_description
1 polymer ?
#
loop_
_entity_poly.entity_id
_entity_poly.type
_entity_poly.pdbx_seq_one_letter_code
_entity_poly.pdbx_strand_id
1 'polypeptide(L)'
;MSKKTHEQQLAARKAQRQAERAAERARQRRMVGVTIAAIVSVVVVIVGAVLIAANTSGKDTPTAGDTPSTEPTSAPSEAGPDNKPKSIPTALAAPLKRPSALPAEVDCSYTKAEGAAKKVNPPANGKVKTGGTTDVTLKTSVGDLGLTLDSALAPCTVKSFVNLVDQKYFDNTICHRLTVGEGLQVLQCGDPSASGSGGPGYSFKDEVFPELKYGRGTLAMANSGPNTNGSQFFIVYGDGSGLDPAYTAFGTVDAAGLKAIDKVANAGVIPSSPDSPTDGRPATEVRITAATTASKN
;
A
#
# COMPACT_ATOMS: atom_id res chain seq x y z
N MET A 1 6.58 0.86 46.51
CA MET A 1 7.52 0.59 45.41
C MET A 1 8.05 1.94 44.90
N SER A 2 9.37 2.12 44.84
CA SER A 2 10.00 3.42 44.57
C SER A 2 9.83 3.79 43.07
N LYS A 3 9.58 5.09 42.77
CA LYS A 3 9.55 5.64 41.41
C LYS A 3 10.75 5.23 40.54
N LYS A 4 11.93 5.11 41.15
CA LYS A 4 13.16 4.61 40.52
C LYS A 4 13.04 3.19 39.92
N THR A 5 12.33 2.29 40.61
CA THR A 5 12.16 0.90 40.14
C THR A 5 11.25 0.82 38.93
N HIS A 6 10.24 1.70 38.83
CA HIS A 6 9.31 1.75 37.69
C HIS A 6 9.98 2.34 36.44
N GLU A 7 10.79 3.40 36.60
CA GLU A 7 11.57 3.98 35.49
C GLU A 7 12.61 3.00 34.93
N GLN A 8 13.29 2.25 35.83
CA GLN A 8 14.24 1.20 35.39
C GLN A 8 13.54 0.07 34.63
N GLN A 9 12.35 -0.35 35.03
CA GLN A 9 11.57 -1.35 34.32
C GLN A 9 11.09 -0.86 32.95
N LEU A 10 10.67 0.41 32.84
CA LEU A 10 10.29 1.00 31.56
C LEU A 10 11.48 1.13 30.60
N ALA A 11 12.65 1.52 31.13
CA ALA A 11 13.88 1.60 30.34
C ALA A 11 14.31 0.21 29.83
N ALA A 12 14.25 -0.82 30.69
CA ALA A 12 14.56 -2.19 30.31
C ALA A 12 13.62 -2.74 29.23
N ARG A 13 12.32 -2.50 29.34
CA ARG A 13 11.33 -2.88 28.29
C ARG A 13 11.55 -2.17 26.96
N LYS A 14 11.93 -0.87 27.00
CA LYS A 14 12.28 -0.13 25.77
C LYS A 14 13.54 -0.70 25.12
N ALA A 15 14.56 -1.02 25.90
CA ALA A 15 15.80 -1.62 25.39
C ALA A 15 15.55 -3.01 24.78
N GLN A 16 14.72 -3.85 25.41
CA GLN A 16 14.33 -5.15 24.87
C GLN A 16 13.64 -5.03 23.51
N ARG A 17 12.62 -4.17 23.39
CA ARG A 17 11.92 -3.95 22.11
C ARG A 17 12.84 -3.40 21.01
N GLN A 18 13.81 -2.56 21.38
CA GLN A 18 14.81 -2.08 20.41
C GLN A 18 15.75 -3.19 19.96
N ALA A 19 16.17 -4.08 20.86
CA ALA A 19 17.02 -5.23 20.54
C ALA A 19 16.28 -6.24 19.64
N GLU A 20 15.00 -6.52 19.89
CA GLU A 20 14.17 -7.39 19.07
C GLU A 20 14.04 -6.84 17.63
N ARG A 21 13.70 -5.55 17.49
CA ARG A 21 13.62 -4.89 16.17
C ARG A 21 14.96 -4.86 15.44
N ALA A 22 16.07 -4.70 16.16
CA ALA A 22 17.42 -4.78 15.57
C ALA A 22 17.75 -6.20 15.08
N ALA A 23 17.36 -7.21 15.84
CA ALA A 23 17.54 -8.61 15.47
C ALA A 23 16.69 -9.00 14.24
N GLU A 24 15.45 -8.53 14.14
CA GLU A 24 14.58 -8.74 12.97
C GLU A 24 15.17 -8.08 11.71
N ARG A 25 15.64 -6.84 11.81
CA ARG A 25 16.31 -6.15 10.69
C ARG A 25 17.60 -6.87 10.26
N ALA A 26 18.35 -7.43 11.21
CA ALA A 26 19.54 -8.21 10.91
C ALA A 26 19.20 -9.54 10.20
N ARG A 27 18.10 -10.21 10.59
CA ARG A 27 17.59 -11.40 9.89
C ARG A 27 17.12 -11.08 8.47
N GLN A 28 16.37 -9.99 8.27
CA GLN A 28 15.94 -9.55 6.95
C GLN A 28 17.13 -9.22 6.03
N ARG A 29 18.14 -8.51 6.53
CA ARG A 29 19.37 -8.22 5.76
C ARG A 29 20.15 -9.50 5.38
N ARG A 30 20.18 -10.51 6.24
CA ARG A 30 20.79 -11.82 5.93
C ARG A 30 20.00 -12.58 4.86
N MET A 31 18.66 -12.57 4.92
CA MET A 31 17.81 -13.21 3.89
C MET A 31 17.99 -12.54 2.53
N VAL A 32 17.99 -11.21 2.46
CA VAL A 32 18.24 -10.46 1.21
C VAL A 32 19.64 -10.75 0.67
N GLY A 33 20.65 -10.84 1.52
CA GLY A 33 22.02 -11.22 1.10
C GLY A 33 22.12 -12.61 0.52
N VAL A 34 21.41 -13.59 1.07
CA VAL A 34 21.38 -14.97 0.57
C VAL A 34 20.65 -15.07 -0.77
N THR A 35 19.55 -14.34 -0.96
CA THR A 35 18.82 -14.32 -2.24
C THR A 35 19.63 -13.66 -3.36
N ILE A 36 20.37 -12.59 -3.09
CA ILE A 36 21.26 -11.96 -4.08
C ILE A 36 22.40 -12.91 -4.47
N ALA A 37 23.00 -13.61 -3.52
CA ALA A 37 24.06 -14.59 -3.80
C ALA A 37 23.53 -15.77 -4.65
N ALA A 38 22.32 -16.25 -4.40
CA ALA A 38 21.68 -17.31 -5.19
C ALA A 38 21.37 -16.86 -6.63
N ILE A 39 20.89 -15.63 -6.82
CA ILE A 39 20.60 -15.08 -8.16
C ILE A 39 21.90 -14.92 -8.98
N VAL A 40 22.98 -14.42 -8.39
CA VAL A 40 24.27 -14.28 -9.06
C VAL A 40 24.81 -15.64 -9.48
N SER A 41 24.67 -16.68 -8.65
CA SER A 41 25.11 -18.04 -8.97
C SER A 41 24.35 -18.63 -10.16
N VAL A 42 23.02 -18.41 -10.25
CA VAL A 42 22.20 -18.90 -11.37
C VAL A 42 22.56 -18.18 -12.67
N VAL A 43 22.80 -16.87 -12.64
CA VAL A 43 23.18 -16.10 -13.84
C VAL A 43 24.55 -16.57 -14.36
N VAL A 44 25.52 -16.86 -13.51
CA VAL A 44 26.83 -17.36 -13.92
C VAL A 44 26.71 -18.75 -14.58
N VAL A 45 25.85 -19.63 -14.08
CA VAL A 45 25.61 -20.96 -14.68
C VAL A 45 24.94 -20.84 -16.05
N ILE A 46 23.95 -19.93 -16.22
CA ILE A 46 23.26 -19.73 -17.50
C ILE A 46 24.20 -19.13 -18.54
N VAL A 47 25.02 -18.14 -18.19
CA VAL A 47 26.03 -17.56 -19.11
C VAL A 47 27.10 -18.60 -19.50
N GLY A 48 27.52 -19.42 -18.57
CA GLY A 48 28.46 -20.53 -18.84
C GLY A 48 27.89 -21.57 -19.81
N ALA A 49 26.61 -21.94 -19.64
CA ALA A 49 25.96 -22.91 -20.54
C ALA A 49 25.73 -22.34 -21.97
N VAL A 50 25.45 -21.06 -22.11
CA VAL A 50 25.30 -20.43 -23.43
C VAL A 50 26.62 -20.34 -24.18
N LEU A 51 27.73 -20.09 -23.48
CA LEU A 51 29.09 -20.04 -24.09
C LEU A 51 29.58 -21.40 -24.52
N ILE A 52 29.21 -22.49 -23.83
CA ILE A 52 29.56 -23.86 -24.21
C ILE A 52 28.73 -24.30 -25.44
N ALA A 53 27.43 -23.93 -25.52
CA ALA A 53 26.59 -24.27 -26.68
C ALA A 53 26.99 -23.55 -27.96
N ALA A 54 27.63 -22.39 -27.89
CA ALA A 54 28.08 -21.61 -29.06
C ALA A 54 29.35 -22.19 -29.72
N ASN A 55 30.03 -23.14 -29.10
CA ASN A 55 31.33 -23.67 -29.59
C ASN A 55 31.25 -25.08 -30.17
N THR A 56 30.06 -25.69 -30.32
CA THR A 56 29.84 -26.99 -30.97
C THR A 56 28.93 -26.88 -32.16
N SER A 57 29.44 -26.32 -33.29
CA SER A 57 28.76 -26.39 -34.59
C SER A 57 29.31 -27.60 -35.38
N GLY A 58 28.53 -28.68 -35.35
CA GLY A 58 28.74 -29.85 -36.23
C GLY A 58 27.39 -30.24 -36.84
N LYS A 59 27.38 -30.21 -38.18
CA LYS A 59 26.24 -30.54 -39.06
C LYS A 59 25.55 -31.85 -38.65
N ASP A 60 24.22 -31.85 -38.71
CA ASP A 60 23.41 -32.77 -39.51
C ASP A 60 21.91 -32.45 -39.35
N THR A 61 21.23 -32.29 -40.48
CA THR A 61 19.78 -32.14 -40.58
C THR A 61 19.13 -33.53 -40.63
N PRO A 62 17.98 -33.74 -39.96
CA PRO A 62 16.81 -34.14 -40.71
C PRO A 62 15.48 -33.48 -40.22
N THR A 63 14.73 -32.99 -41.18
CA THR A 63 13.28 -33.11 -41.48
C THR A 63 12.26 -33.11 -40.34
N ALA A 64 11.39 -32.11 -40.45
CA ALA A 64 10.02 -31.86 -39.96
C ALA A 64 9.28 -32.95 -39.19
N GLY A 65 8.75 -32.53 -38.08
CA GLY A 65 7.64 -33.13 -37.34
C GLY A 65 6.89 -32.03 -36.58
N ASP A 66 5.70 -31.64 -37.08
CA ASP A 66 4.77 -30.73 -36.46
C ASP A 66 4.40 -31.23 -35.05
N THR A 67 4.70 -30.42 -34.04
CA THR A 67 4.06 -30.56 -32.73
C THR A 67 3.43 -29.23 -32.35
N PRO A 68 2.13 -29.18 -32.07
CA PRO A 68 1.47 -27.93 -31.69
C PRO A 68 2.02 -27.43 -30.35
N SER A 69 2.55 -26.22 -30.35
CA SER A 69 2.93 -25.48 -29.18
C SER A 69 1.67 -25.16 -28.36
N THR A 70 1.43 -25.95 -27.33
CA THR A 70 0.46 -25.60 -26.29
C THR A 70 1.11 -24.56 -25.40
N GLU A 71 0.76 -23.29 -25.61
CA GLU A 71 0.93 -22.23 -24.61
C GLU A 71 0.30 -22.72 -23.31
N PRO A 72 0.99 -22.62 -22.15
CA PRO A 72 0.35 -22.85 -20.89
C PRO A 72 -0.57 -21.65 -20.61
N THR A 73 -1.84 -21.79 -20.97
CA THR A 73 -2.92 -20.95 -20.43
C THR A 73 -2.88 -21.14 -18.92
N SER A 74 -2.33 -20.16 -18.22
CA SER A 74 -2.41 -20.09 -16.76
C SER A 74 -3.88 -19.94 -16.39
N ALA A 75 -4.54 -21.04 -16.07
CA ALA A 75 -5.85 -21.03 -15.46
C ALA A 75 -5.79 -20.15 -14.19
N PRO A 76 -6.79 -19.30 -13.94
CA PRO A 76 -6.87 -18.59 -12.66
C PRO A 76 -6.86 -19.64 -11.54
N SER A 77 -5.86 -19.57 -10.65
CA SER A 77 -5.80 -20.42 -9.47
C SER A 77 -7.08 -20.17 -8.68
N GLU A 78 -7.93 -21.20 -8.57
CA GLU A 78 -9.14 -21.12 -7.75
C GLU A 78 -8.73 -20.75 -6.33
N ALA A 79 -9.33 -19.68 -5.86
CA ALA A 79 -9.08 -19.11 -4.55
C ALA A 79 -9.49 -20.13 -3.46
N GLY A 80 -8.53 -20.56 -2.63
CA GLY A 80 -8.81 -21.45 -1.48
C GLY A 80 -9.75 -20.79 -0.44
N PRO A 81 -10.35 -21.56 0.48
CA PRO A 81 -11.37 -21.09 1.41
C PRO A 81 -10.93 -19.95 2.34
N ASP A 82 -9.63 -19.80 2.61
CA ASP A 82 -9.09 -18.79 3.54
C ASP A 82 -8.73 -17.43 2.89
N ASN A 83 -8.94 -17.28 1.59
CA ASN A 83 -8.58 -16.06 0.86
C ASN A 83 -9.75 -15.08 0.67
N LYS A 84 -10.84 -15.26 1.39
CA LYS A 84 -12.00 -14.36 1.45
C LYS A 84 -12.23 -13.87 2.86
N PRO A 85 -12.82 -12.67 3.06
CA PRO A 85 -13.17 -12.23 4.40
C PRO A 85 -14.25 -13.14 4.99
N LYS A 86 -14.10 -13.57 6.26
CA LYS A 86 -15.14 -14.32 6.98
C LYS A 86 -16.40 -13.50 7.17
N SER A 87 -16.24 -12.20 7.40
CA SER A 87 -17.34 -11.23 7.50
C SER A 87 -16.82 -9.84 7.15
N ILE A 88 -17.68 -8.99 6.63
CA ILE A 88 -17.41 -7.56 6.41
C ILE A 88 -18.45 -6.78 7.22
N PRO A 89 -18.05 -5.92 8.19
CA PRO A 89 -18.97 -5.05 8.90
C PRO A 89 -19.77 -4.18 7.92
N THR A 90 -21.07 -4.01 8.15
CA THR A 90 -21.90 -3.14 7.29
C THR A 90 -21.97 -1.70 7.79
N ALA A 91 -21.81 -1.49 9.10
CA ALA A 91 -21.85 -0.17 9.73
C ALA A 91 -20.54 0.58 9.43
N LEU A 92 -20.68 1.86 9.05
CA LEU A 92 -19.55 2.77 8.96
C LEU A 92 -18.97 3.03 10.34
N ALA A 93 -17.67 3.25 10.39
CA ALA A 93 -17.03 3.76 11.60
C ALA A 93 -17.53 5.18 11.92
N ALA A 94 -17.52 5.54 13.20
CA ALA A 94 -17.76 6.91 13.59
C ALA A 94 -16.74 7.86 12.92
N PRO A 95 -17.13 9.07 12.52
CA PRO A 95 -16.21 10.03 11.94
C PRO A 95 -15.01 10.28 12.86
N LEU A 96 -13.82 10.19 12.30
CA LEU A 96 -12.59 10.47 13.03
C LEU A 96 -12.53 11.95 13.42
N LYS A 97 -12.05 12.21 14.61
CA LYS A 97 -11.79 13.57 15.12
C LYS A 97 -10.50 13.58 15.91
N ARG A 98 -9.72 14.63 15.76
CA ARG A 98 -8.57 14.88 16.65
C ARG A 98 -9.06 15.24 18.04
N PRO A 99 -8.38 14.79 19.12
CA PRO A 99 -8.73 15.17 20.49
C PRO A 99 -8.55 16.67 20.74
N SER A 100 -7.64 17.30 20.00
CA SER A 100 -7.43 18.76 19.99
C SER A 100 -7.37 19.26 18.57
N ALA A 101 -8.05 20.40 18.31
CA ALA A 101 -8.01 21.06 17.01
C ALA A 101 -6.57 21.50 16.67
N LEU A 102 -6.20 21.39 15.40
CA LEU A 102 -4.96 21.97 14.90
C LEU A 102 -5.03 23.51 14.93
N PRO A 103 -3.89 24.24 14.95
CA PRO A 103 -3.87 25.68 14.64
C PRO A 103 -4.54 25.95 13.30
N ALA A 104 -5.00 27.19 13.06
CA ALA A 104 -5.68 27.56 11.80
C ALA A 104 -4.85 27.25 10.54
N GLU A 105 -3.53 27.25 10.67
CA GLU A 105 -2.58 26.86 9.64
C GLU A 105 -1.44 26.03 10.25
N VAL A 106 -0.90 25.08 9.46
CA VAL A 106 0.29 24.29 9.81
C VAL A 106 1.31 24.39 8.69
N ASP A 107 2.59 24.22 9.02
CA ASP A 107 3.66 24.18 8.04
C ASP A 107 3.83 22.76 7.48
N CYS A 108 3.63 22.61 6.18
CA CYS A 108 3.83 21.37 5.45
C CYS A 108 5.17 21.37 4.72
N SER A 109 5.87 20.24 4.79
CA SER A 109 7.15 20.04 4.11
C SER A 109 7.16 18.72 3.37
N TYR A 110 7.52 18.77 2.09
CA TYR A 110 7.61 17.63 1.19
C TYR A 110 9.06 17.47 0.75
N THR A 111 9.71 16.43 1.26
CA THR A 111 11.13 16.16 1.04
C THR A 111 11.28 15.30 -0.22
N LYS A 112 12.06 15.78 -1.18
CA LYS A 112 12.36 15.00 -2.38
C LYS A 112 13.06 13.68 -2.01
N ALA A 113 12.68 12.60 -2.69
CA ALA A 113 13.27 11.27 -2.62
C ALA A 113 13.57 10.80 -4.05
N GLU A 114 14.52 9.88 -4.17
CA GLU A 114 14.84 9.25 -5.46
C GLU A 114 13.83 8.12 -5.78
N GLY A 115 13.80 7.69 -7.04
CA GLY A 115 13.04 6.49 -7.44
C GLY A 115 11.54 6.72 -7.58
N ALA A 116 11.10 7.86 -8.12
CA ALA A 116 9.70 8.08 -8.46
C ALA A 116 9.16 7.01 -9.43
N ALA A 117 8.10 6.30 -9.04
CA ALA A 117 7.42 5.32 -9.91
C ALA A 117 6.71 5.99 -11.11
N LYS A 118 6.28 7.24 -10.92
CA LYS A 118 5.72 8.10 -11.96
C LYS A 118 6.16 9.54 -11.64
N LYS A 119 6.65 10.25 -12.64
CA LYS A 119 7.19 11.61 -12.46
C LYS A 119 6.08 12.60 -12.12
N VAL A 120 6.19 13.27 -10.99
CA VAL A 120 5.33 14.38 -10.54
C VAL A 120 6.14 15.41 -9.75
N ASN A 121 5.59 16.59 -9.62
CA ASN A 121 6.16 17.62 -8.75
C ASN A 121 5.56 17.52 -7.34
N PRO A 122 6.36 17.59 -6.27
CA PRO A 122 5.82 17.69 -4.92
C PRO A 122 5.03 18.99 -4.76
N PRO A 123 4.07 19.03 -3.82
CA PRO A 123 3.43 20.30 -3.46
C PRO A 123 4.46 21.30 -2.95
N ALA A 124 4.19 22.60 -3.11
CA ALA A 124 5.02 23.63 -2.50
C ALA A 124 5.00 23.51 -0.97
N ASN A 125 6.19 23.59 -0.35
CA ASN A 125 6.33 23.69 1.10
C ASN A 125 5.68 24.99 1.61
N GLY A 126 5.29 25.03 2.88
CA GLY A 126 4.76 26.22 3.54
C GLY A 126 3.42 25.98 4.24
N LYS A 127 2.77 27.07 4.62
CA LYS A 127 1.54 27.03 5.41
C LYS A 127 0.34 26.50 4.64
N VAL A 128 -0.47 25.69 5.32
CA VAL A 128 -1.70 25.06 4.81
C VAL A 128 -2.79 25.26 5.85
N LYS A 129 -3.98 25.65 5.40
CA LYS A 129 -5.17 25.75 6.25
C LYS A 129 -5.62 24.39 6.76
N THR A 130 -6.07 24.33 8.02
CA THR A 130 -6.40 23.11 8.74
C THR A 130 -7.91 22.88 8.86
N GLY A 131 -8.71 23.30 7.92
CA GLY A 131 -10.16 23.13 7.97
C GLY A 131 -10.76 22.91 6.60
N GLY A 132 -12.00 22.39 6.63
CA GLY A 132 -12.74 22.08 5.42
C GLY A 132 -12.43 20.71 4.83
N THR A 133 -13.26 20.34 3.88
CA THR A 133 -13.15 19.07 3.15
C THR A 133 -12.91 19.30 1.66
N THR A 134 -12.37 18.30 1.00
CA THR A 134 -12.23 18.27 -0.46
C THR A 134 -12.74 16.92 -0.95
N ASP A 135 -13.70 16.96 -1.87
CA ASP A 135 -14.22 15.74 -2.46
C ASP A 135 -13.39 15.33 -3.69
N VAL A 136 -13.11 14.05 -3.78
CA VAL A 136 -12.39 13.43 -4.88
C VAL A 136 -13.16 12.21 -5.36
N THR A 137 -13.28 12.03 -6.67
CA THR A 137 -13.82 10.80 -7.26
C THR A 137 -12.68 10.01 -7.90
N LEU A 138 -12.50 8.77 -7.46
CA LEU A 138 -11.69 7.78 -8.17
C LEU A 138 -12.62 6.96 -9.05
N LYS A 139 -12.57 7.16 -10.36
CA LYS A 139 -13.24 6.29 -11.34
C LYS A 139 -12.48 4.98 -11.42
N THR A 140 -13.14 3.87 -11.15
CA THR A 140 -12.47 2.56 -11.17
C THR A 140 -13.19 1.55 -12.07
N SER A 141 -12.49 0.46 -12.38
CA SER A 141 -13.03 -0.67 -13.14
C SER A 141 -14.18 -1.41 -12.45
N VAL A 142 -14.38 -1.16 -11.14
CA VAL A 142 -15.40 -1.86 -10.31
C VAL A 142 -16.51 -0.92 -9.82
N GLY A 143 -16.46 0.35 -10.20
CA GLY A 143 -17.37 1.41 -9.80
C GLY A 143 -16.60 2.63 -9.26
N ASP A 144 -17.30 3.75 -9.15
CA ASP A 144 -16.70 4.98 -8.64
C ASP A 144 -16.56 4.93 -7.11
N LEU A 145 -15.43 5.42 -6.60
CA LEU A 145 -15.17 5.60 -5.17
C LEU A 145 -15.19 7.09 -4.86
N GLY A 146 -16.21 7.56 -4.17
CA GLY A 146 -16.29 8.93 -3.67
C GLY A 146 -15.48 9.04 -2.38
N LEU A 147 -14.50 9.95 -2.36
CA LEU A 147 -13.64 10.22 -1.22
C LEU A 147 -13.96 11.63 -0.70
N THR A 148 -14.14 11.77 0.62
CA THR A 148 -14.16 13.06 1.29
C THR A 148 -12.89 13.20 2.11
N LEU A 149 -11.98 14.06 1.68
CA LEU A 149 -10.70 14.34 2.33
C LEU A 149 -10.90 15.42 3.39
N ASP A 150 -10.35 15.25 4.59
CA ASP A 150 -10.55 16.14 5.73
C ASP A 150 -9.25 16.84 6.17
N SER A 151 -9.16 18.14 5.88
CA SER A 151 -8.02 18.96 6.29
C SER A 151 -7.96 19.23 7.79
N ALA A 152 -9.03 18.97 8.56
CA ALA A 152 -8.95 19.04 10.01
C ALA A 152 -8.24 17.81 10.61
N LEU A 153 -8.23 16.69 9.88
CA LEU A 153 -7.47 15.50 10.27
C LEU A 153 -6.01 15.59 9.84
N ALA A 154 -5.75 15.92 8.57
CA ALA A 154 -4.42 15.79 7.98
C ALA A 154 -4.21 16.76 6.81
N PRO A 155 -4.02 18.06 7.08
CA PRO A 155 -3.94 19.08 6.04
C PRO A 155 -2.79 18.91 5.06
N CYS A 156 -1.60 18.47 5.51
CA CYS A 156 -0.47 18.22 4.62
C CYS A 156 -0.70 17.03 3.70
N THR A 157 -1.32 15.97 4.23
CA THR A 157 -1.70 14.79 3.47
C THR A 157 -2.76 15.11 2.42
N VAL A 158 -3.81 15.86 2.80
CA VAL A 158 -4.86 16.29 1.86
C VAL A 158 -4.26 17.13 0.73
N LYS A 159 -3.38 18.09 1.05
CA LYS A 159 -2.67 18.90 0.03
C LYS A 159 -1.83 18.01 -0.91
N SER A 160 -1.12 17.01 -0.38
CA SER A 160 -0.33 16.07 -1.19
C SER A 160 -1.23 15.22 -2.09
N PHE A 161 -2.30 14.67 -1.55
CA PHE A 161 -3.22 13.81 -2.30
C PHE A 161 -3.90 14.57 -3.46
N VAL A 162 -4.41 15.76 -3.20
CA VAL A 162 -5.01 16.65 -4.22
C VAL A 162 -3.98 17.00 -5.30
N ASN A 163 -2.75 17.37 -4.92
CA ASN A 163 -1.66 17.63 -5.87
C ASN A 163 -1.36 16.43 -6.78
N LEU A 164 -1.45 15.20 -6.26
CA LEU A 164 -1.27 13.98 -7.05
C LEU A 164 -2.46 13.73 -8.00
N VAL A 165 -3.70 13.98 -7.54
CA VAL A 165 -4.92 13.93 -8.37
C VAL A 165 -4.82 14.92 -9.53
N ASP A 166 -4.48 16.18 -9.26
CA ASP A 166 -4.38 17.24 -10.27
C ASP A 166 -3.30 16.94 -11.33
N GLN A 167 -2.25 16.23 -10.95
CA GLN A 167 -1.20 15.76 -11.87
C GLN A 167 -1.50 14.39 -12.50
N LYS A 168 -2.72 13.86 -12.34
CA LYS A 168 -3.15 12.56 -12.89
C LYS A 168 -2.22 11.41 -12.51
N TYR A 169 -1.68 11.49 -11.28
CA TYR A 169 -0.73 10.49 -10.78
C TYR A 169 -1.38 9.10 -10.67
N PHE A 170 -2.62 9.06 -10.20
CA PHE A 170 -3.36 7.82 -9.98
C PHE A 170 -4.00 7.25 -11.25
N ASP A 171 -4.06 8.02 -12.36
CA ASP A 171 -4.69 7.58 -13.60
C ASP A 171 -3.97 6.36 -14.19
N ASN A 172 -4.76 5.35 -14.53
CA ASN A 172 -4.33 4.05 -15.07
C ASN A 172 -3.44 3.24 -14.11
N THR A 173 -3.60 3.42 -12.80
CA THR A 173 -2.93 2.62 -11.77
C THR A 173 -3.86 1.55 -11.21
N ILE A 174 -3.31 0.50 -10.59
CA ILE A 174 -4.09 -0.56 -9.95
C ILE A 174 -3.95 -0.52 -8.42
N CYS A 175 -4.97 -1.00 -7.72
CA CYS A 175 -4.86 -1.31 -6.31
C CYS A 175 -4.18 -2.68 -6.17
N HIS A 176 -2.93 -2.66 -5.77
CA HIS A 176 -2.02 -3.80 -5.86
C HIS A 176 -2.16 -4.80 -4.71
N ARG A 177 -2.81 -4.41 -3.59
CA ARG A 177 -2.93 -5.26 -2.41
C ARG A 177 -4.35 -5.20 -1.83
N LEU A 178 -4.86 -6.35 -1.48
CA LEU A 178 -6.08 -6.56 -0.71
C LEU A 178 -5.77 -7.47 0.47
N THR A 179 -6.26 -7.14 1.65
CA THR A 179 -6.19 -8.02 2.82
C THR A 179 -7.60 -8.37 3.28
N VAL A 180 -7.82 -9.63 3.65
CA VAL A 180 -9.13 -10.17 4.04
C VAL A 180 -9.13 -10.81 5.43
N GLY A 181 -8.00 -10.74 6.14
CA GLY A 181 -7.84 -11.27 7.50
C GLY A 181 -8.58 -10.46 8.55
N GLU A 182 -8.89 -11.10 9.68
CA GLU A 182 -9.45 -10.42 10.85
C GLU A 182 -8.48 -9.35 11.36
N GLY A 183 -9.00 -8.19 11.75
CA GLY A 183 -8.22 -7.03 12.22
C GLY A 183 -7.54 -6.24 11.09
N LEU A 184 -7.50 -6.75 9.86
CA LEU A 184 -6.87 -6.06 8.73
C LEU A 184 -7.63 -6.34 7.43
N GLN A 185 -8.65 -5.53 7.16
CA GLN A 185 -9.47 -5.59 5.95
C GLN A 185 -9.32 -4.29 5.16
N VAL A 186 -8.30 -4.23 4.30
CA VAL A 186 -7.95 -3.03 3.55
C VAL A 186 -7.73 -3.31 2.06
N LEU A 187 -8.07 -2.32 1.22
CA LEU A 187 -7.67 -2.25 -0.18
C LEU A 187 -6.61 -1.15 -0.32
N GLN A 188 -5.40 -1.51 -0.76
CA GLN A 188 -4.27 -0.58 -0.88
C GLN A 188 -3.99 -0.26 -2.35
N CYS A 189 -3.82 1.03 -2.63
CA CYS A 189 -3.64 1.62 -3.96
C CYS A 189 -2.52 2.68 -3.92
N GLY A 190 -2.33 3.39 -5.03
CA GLY A 190 -1.48 4.59 -5.09
C GLY A 190 -0.02 4.35 -5.43
N ASP A 191 0.33 3.12 -5.85
CA ASP A 191 1.63 2.79 -6.43
C ASP A 191 1.48 2.57 -7.95
N PRO A 192 1.97 3.47 -8.82
CA PRO A 192 1.88 3.30 -10.27
C PRO A 192 2.64 2.09 -10.80
N SER A 193 3.64 1.59 -10.07
CA SER A 193 4.40 0.40 -10.45
C SER A 193 3.71 -0.90 -10.04
N ALA A 194 2.69 -0.83 -9.19
CA ALA A 194 1.98 -1.96 -8.60
C ALA A 194 2.87 -2.95 -7.81
N SER A 195 4.11 -2.58 -7.52
CA SER A 195 5.07 -3.41 -6.78
C SER A 195 4.89 -3.38 -5.26
N GLY A 196 4.12 -2.41 -4.76
CA GLY A 196 3.99 -2.10 -3.32
C GLY A 196 5.13 -1.24 -2.76
N SER A 197 6.14 -0.90 -3.58
CA SER A 197 7.28 -0.08 -3.16
C SER A 197 7.41 1.25 -3.92
N GLY A 198 6.58 1.47 -4.94
CA GLY A 198 6.61 2.69 -5.73
C GLY A 198 5.98 3.88 -5.00
N GLY A 199 6.49 5.09 -5.31
CA GLY A 199 6.04 6.33 -4.71
C GLY A 199 6.24 7.53 -5.64
N PRO A 200 5.90 8.75 -5.19
CA PRO A 200 5.86 9.94 -6.02
C PRO A 200 7.22 10.66 -6.16
N GLY A 201 8.30 10.11 -5.58
CA GLY A 201 9.61 10.76 -5.54
C GLY A 201 9.71 11.86 -4.49
N TYR A 202 8.86 11.85 -3.49
CA TYR A 202 8.95 12.67 -2.28
C TYR A 202 8.23 11.98 -1.12
N SER A 203 8.55 12.42 0.10
CA SER A 203 7.90 11.97 1.33
C SER A 203 7.53 13.14 2.23
N PHE A 204 6.62 12.90 3.19
CA PHE A 204 6.20 13.88 4.17
C PHE A 204 5.83 13.23 5.50
N LYS A 205 5.76 14.06 6.54
CA LYS A 205 5.56 13.63 7.93
C LYS A 205 4.19 13.04 8.17
N ASP A 206 4.12 12.17 9.17
CA ASP A 206 2.86 11.64 9.69
C ASP A 206 2.04 12.72 10.39
N GLU A 207 0.71 12.64 10.21
CA GLU A 207 -0.28 13.49 10.88
C GLU A 207 -1.19 12.63 11.77
N VAL A 208 -0.58 11.82 12.62
CA VAL A 208 -1.24 10.87 13.53
C VAL A 208 -1.48 11.45 14.93
N PHE A 209 -2.32 10.77 15.71
CA PHE A 209 -2.57 11.05 17.13
C PHE A 209 -2.87 9.75 17.87
N PRO A 210 -2.65 9.67 19.20
CA PRO A 210 -2.70 8.41 19.95
C PRO A 210 -4.04 7.68 19.93
N GLU A 211 -5.16 8.42 19.86
CA GLU A 211 -6.53 7.89 19.90
C GLU A 211 -7.01 7.41 18.53
N LEU A 212 -6.17 7.49 17.50
CA LEU A 212 -6.54 7.10 16.14
C LEU A 212 -6.91 5.62 16.08
N LYS A 213 -8.11 5.35 15.54
CA LYS A 213 -8.62 4.01 15.29
C LYS A 213 -9.15 3.93 13.86
N TYR A 214 -8.92 2.80 13.23
CA TYR A 214 -9.32 2.60 11.85
C TYR A 214 -10.52 1.67 11.80
N GLY A 215 -11.56 2.12 11.15
CA GLY A 215 -12.75 1.32 10.93
C GLY A 215 -13.29 1.49 9.51
N ARG A 216 -14.35 0.76 9.21
CA ARG A 216 -14.96 0.76 7.88
C ARG A 216 -15.23 2.17 7.35
N GLY A 217 -14.72 2.47 6.19
CA GLY A 217 -14.81 3.76 5.52
C GLY A 217 -13.62 4.68 5.73
N THR A 218 -12.68 4.36 6.62
CA THR A 218 -11.47 5.18 6.82
C THR A 218 -10.55 5.12 5.61
N LEU A 219 -10.09 6.28 5.16
CA LEU A 219 -9.04 6.46 4.17
C LEU A 219 -7.75 6.90 4.88
N ALA A 220 -6.65 6.15 4.69
CA ALA A 220 -5.38 6.42 5.37
C ALA A 220 -4.18 6.21 4.44
N MET A 221 -3.05 6.89 4.76
CA MET A 221 -1.80 6.72 4.04
C MET A 221 -1.09 5.42 4.44
N ALA A 222 -0.60 4.69 3.47
CA ALA A 222 0.41 3.66 3.71
C ALA A 222 1.79 4.30 3.82
N ASN A 223 2.66 3.72 4.67
CA ASN A 223 4.02 4.17 4.88
C ASN A 223 4.99 3.00 5.07
N SER A 224 6.28 3.26 4.96
CA SER A 224 7.38 2.29 5.20
C SER A 224 8.08 2.54 6.54
N GLY A 225 7.40 3.14 7.48
CA GLY A 225 7.87 3.57 8.79
C GLY A 225 7.56 5.04 9.03
N PRO A 226 7.92 5.60 10.19
CA PRO A 226 7.57 6.96 10.57
C PRO A 226 8.01 8.02 9.56
N ASN A 227 7.10 8.95 9.21
CA ASN A 227 7.35 10.09 8.34
C ASN A 227 7.78 9.72 6.90
N THR A 228 7.26 8.62 6.38
CA THR A 228 7.52 8.15 5.01
C THR A 228 6.27 8.12 4.14
N ASN A 229 5.27 8.96 4.44
CA ASN A 229 4.10 9.09 3.58
C ASN A 229 4.52 9.51 2.16
N GLY A 230 3.93 8.91 1.15
CA GLY A 230 4.20 9.18 -0.26
C GLY A 230 2.92 9.34 -1.05
N SER A 231 2.62 8.36 -1.92
CA SER A 231 1.38 8.31 -2.71
C SER A 231 0.50 7.11 -2.38
N GLN A 232 1.04 6.09 -1.72
CA GLN A 232 0.25 4.91 -1.40
C GLN A 232 -0.74 5.19 -0.28
N PHE A 233 -1.95 4.73 -0.45
CA PHE A 233 -3.05 4.85 0.51
C PHE A 233 -3.83 3.56 0.59
N PHE A 234 -4.56 3.39 1.67
CA PHE A 234 -5.49 2.26 1.81
C PHE A 234 -6.87 2.72 2.30
N ILE A 235 -7.85 1.94 1.91
CA ILE A 235 -9.24 2.08 2.32
C ILE A 235 -9.54 0.92 3.25
N VAL A 236 -9.94 1.22 4.49
CA VAL A 236 -10.46 0.21 5.42
C VAL A 236 -11.89 -0.10 5.01
N TYR A 237 -12.09 -1.21 4.31
CA TYR A 237 -13.42 -1.61 3.88
C TYR A 237 -14.17 -2.43 4.95
N GLY A 238 -13.45 -2.94 5.95
CA GLY A 238 -14.00 -3.76 7.02
C GLY A 238 -13.36 -3.49 8.37
N ASP A 239 -12.83 -4.54 9.01
CA ASP A 239 -12.16 -4.46 10.30
C ASP A 239 -10.71 -3.97 10.14
N GLY A 240 -10.38 -2.90 10.82
CA GLY A 240 -9.04 -2.31 10.90
C GLY A 240 -8.46 -2.29 12.32
N SER A 241 -9.05 -3.07 13.24
CA SER A 241 -8.69 -3.06 14.67
C SER A 241 -7.26 -3.51 14.97
N GLY A 242 -6.63 -4.25 14.05
CA GLY A 242 -5.23 -4.67 14.15
C GLY A 242 -4.21 -3.60 13.74
N LEU A 243 -4.64 -2.44 13.26
CA LEU A 243 -3.75 -1.36 12.87
C LEU A 243 -3.35 -0.50 14.09
N ASP A 244 -2.05 -0.35 14.28
CA ASP A 244 -1.51 0.64 15.24
C ASP A 244 -1.79 2.07 14.75
N PRO A 245 -1.91 3.10 15.65
CA PRO A 245 -2.16 4.49 15.29
C PRO A 245 -0.93 5.16 14.65
N ALA A 246 -0.38 4.54 13.61
CA ALA A 246 0.84 4.92 12.91
C ALA A 246 0.61 5.34 11.44
N TYR A 247 -0.63 5.31 10.98
CA TYR A 247 -1.01 5.61 9.60
C TYR A 247 -1.88 6.87 9.56
N THR A 248 -1.48 7.86 8.80
CA THR A 248 -2.21 9.13 8.72
C THR A 248 -3.59 8.93 8.10
N ALA A 249 -4.66 8.96 8.90
CA ALA A 249 -6.03 9.02 8.40
C ALA A 249 -6.34 10.44 7.90
N PHE A 250 -6.83 10.56 6.66
CA PHE A 250 -7.03 11.86 6.03
C PHE A 250 -8.39 12.02 5.33
N GLY A 251 -9.28 11.05 5.50
CA GLY A 251 -10.62 11.13 4.90
C GLY A 251 -11.44 9.86 5.07
N THR A 252 -12.52 9.82 4.30
CA THR A 252 -13.47 8.72 4.28
C THR A 252 -13.86 8.36 2.85
N VAL A 253 -14.40 7.15 2.68
CA VAL A 253 -14.99 6.65 1.43
C VAL A 253 -16.49 6.53 1.58
N ASP A 254 -17.24 6.88 0.55
CA ASP A 254 -18.69 6.81 0.53
C ASP A 254 -19.24 5.36 0.56
N ALA A 255 -20.51 5.24 0.88
CA ALA A 255 -21.18 3.94 0.98
C ALA A 255 -21.27 3.20 -0.36
N ALA A 256 -21.33 3.91 -1.48
CA ALA A 256 -21.38 3.31 -2.82
C ALA A 256 -20.03 2.68 -3.18
N GLY A 257 -18.94 3.42 -2.94
CA GLY A 257 -17.58 2.93 -3.13
C GLY A 257 -17.27 1.73 -2.22
N LEU A 258 -17.70 1.77 -0.96
CA LEU A 258 -17.52 0.63 -0.06
C LEU A 258 -18.27 -0.62 -0.53
N LYS A 259 -19.48 -0.49 -1.09
CA LYS A 259 -20.19 -1.63 -1.70
C LYS A 259 -19.46 -2.20 -2.92
N ALA A 260 -18.78 -1.37 -3.70
CA ALA A 260 -17.95 -1.84 -4.80
C ALA A 260 -16.73 -2.61 -4.28
N ILE A 261 -16.07 -2.11 -3.24
CA ILE A 261 -14.92 -2.78 -2.61
C ILE A 261 -15.36 -4.09 -1.93
N ASP A 262 -16.53 -4.15 -1.30
CA ASP A 262 -17.08 -5.39 -0.71
C ASP A 262 -17.19 -6.52 -1.75
N LYS A 263 -17.61 -6.21 -2.98
CA LYS A 263 -17.68 -7.20 -4.06
C LYS A 263 -16.29 -7.71 -4.44
N VAL A 264 -15.31 -6.82 -4.49
CA VAL A 264 -13.91 -7.18 -4.73
C VAL A 264 -13.37 -8.07 -3.62
N ALA A 265 -13.61 -7.71 -2.36
CA ALA A 265 -13.18 -8.49 -1.21
C ALA A 265 -13.82 -9.88 -1.16
N ASN A 266 -15.13 -9.98 -1.47
CA ASN A 266 -15.85 -11.25 -1.54
C ASN A 266 -15.41 -12.15 -2.72
N ALA A 267 -14.80 -11.57 -3.76
CA ALA A 267 -14.13 -12.36 -4.80
C ALA A 267 -12.82 -12.98 -4.28
N GLY A 268 -12.22 -12.39 -3.24
CA GLY A 268 -11.05 -12.88 -2.54
C GLY A 268 -9.73 -12.27 -2.99
N VAL A 269 -8.63 -12.77 -2.43
CA VAL A 269 -7.27 -12.40 -2.80
C VAL A 269 -6.58 -13.54 -3.54
N ILE A 270 -5.62 -13.20 -4.38
CA ILE A 270 -4.60 -14.11 -4.87
C ILE A 270 -3.39 -13.89 -3.97
N PRO A 271 -3.09 -14.83 -3.06
CA PRO A 271 -2.05 -14.64 -2.07
C PRO A 271 -0.68 -14.36 -2.69
N SER A 272 0.07 -13.47 -2.08
CA SER A 272 1.46 -13.20 -2.47
C SER A 272 2.44 -14.28 -1.96
N SER A 273 2.03 -15.04 -0.95
CA SER A 273 2.77 -16.17 -0.36
C SER A 273 1.80 -17.21 0.18
N PRO A 274 2.13 -18.51 0.14
CA PRO A 274 1.35 -19.56 0.80
C PRO A 274 1.19 -19.34 2.31
N ASP A 275 2.18 -18.70 2.94
CA ASP A 275 2.16 -18.39 4.38
C ASP A 275 1.28 -17.18 4.73
N SER A 276 0.76 -16.48 3.74
CA SER A 276 -0.11 -15.30 3.91
C SER A 276 -1.37 -15.43 3.04
N PRO A 277 -2.25 -16.40 3.29
CA PRO A 277 -3.39 -16.69 2.43
C PRO A 277 -4.43 -15.56 2.37
N THR A 278 -4.40 -14.64 3.35
CA THR A 278 -5.34 -13.51 3.46
C THR A 278 -4.78 -12.19 2.95
N ASP A 279 -3.57 -12.17 2.36
CA ASP A 279 -2.87 -10.96 1.91
C ASP A 279 -2.26 -11.18 0.52
N GLY A 280 -2.65 -10.33 -0.43
CA GLY A 280 -2.14 -10.43 -1.78
C GLY A 280 -2.83 -9.46 -2.74
N ARG A 281 -2.78 -9.74 -4.04
CA ARG A 281 -3.50 -8.92 -5.00
C ARG A 281 -5.00 -9.27 -5.01
N PRO A 282 -5.90 -8.32 -5.26
CA PRO A 282 -7.32 -8.63 -5.45
C PRO A 282 -7.51 -9.67 -6.57
N ALA A 283 -8.37 -10.67 -6.36
CA ALA A 283 -8.75 -11.62 -7.42
C ALA A 283 -9.49 -10.92 -8.58
N THR A 284 -10.25 -9.87 -8.25
CA THR A 284 -10.81 -8.95 -9.25
C THR A 284 -9.93 -7.70 -9.29
N GLU A 285 -9.28 -7.43 -10.42
CA GLU A 285 -8.43 -6.25 -10.57
C GLU A 285 -9.24 -4.96 -10.36
N VAL A 286 -8.72 -4.07 -9.51
CA VAL A 286 -9.26 -2.73 -9.30
C VAL A 286 -8.32 -1.72 -9.94
N ARG A 287 -8.73 -1.18 -11.08
CA ARG A 287 -7.98 -0.17 -11.83
C ARG A 287 -8.61 1.20 -11.65
N ILE A 288 -7.83 2.16 -11.18
CA ILE A 288 -8.20 3.57 -11.16
C ILE A 288 -7.99 4.10 -12.58
N THR A 289 -9.07 4.37 -13.29
CA THR A 289 -9.01 4.89 -14.67
C THR A 289 -8.80 6.39 -14.71
N ALA A 290 -9.34 7.11 -13.73
CA ALA A 290 -9.12 8.54 -13.54
C ALA A 290 -9.38 8.93 -12.09
N ALA A 291 -8.67 9.97 -11.61
CA ALA A 291 -8.93 10.63 -10.34
C ALA A 291 -9.22 12.10 -10.59
N THR A 292 -10.30 12.63 -9.99
CA THR A 292 -10.72 14.03 -10.18
C THR A 292 -11.16 14.65 -8.86
N THR A 293 -10.76 15.89 -8.61
CA THR A 293 -11.35 16.72 -7.55
C THR A 293 -12.70 17.25 -8.00
N ALA A 294 -13.68 17.32 -7.09
CA ALA A 294 -14.93 18.01 -7.39
C ALA A 294 -14.65 19.50 -7.64
N SER A 295 -15.19 20.04 -8.75
CA SER A 295 -15.12 21.48 -9.00
C SER A 295 -15.83 22.20 -7.84
N LYS A 296 -15.12 23.11 -7.16
CA LYS A 296 -15.80 24.09 -6.29
C LYS A 296 -16.62 25.00 -7.21
N ASN A 297 -17.95 24.82 -7.23
CA ASN A 297 -18.87 25.79 -7.80
C ASN A 297 -18.85 27.06 -6.97
#